data_5cf8733f157b1b4277bb287fc29745ec
#
_entry.id   5cf8733f157b1b4277bb287fc29745ec
#
_cell.length_a   1.000
_cell.length_b   1.000
_cell.length_c   1.000
_cell.angle_alpha   90.00
_cell.angle_beta   90.00
_cell.angle_gamma   90.00
#
_symmetry.space_group_name_H-M   'P 1'
#
loop_
_entity.id
_entity.type
_entity.pdbx_description
1 polymer ?
#
loop_
_entity_poly.entity_id
_entity_poly.type
_entity_poly.pdbx_seq_one_letter_code
_entity_poly.pdbx_strand_id
1 'polypeptide(L)'
;VTNPLLGSVHDPIYQGAKRDLAETGVPEPKLGLVSDAHGGVLFIDEIGEMDYILQNKLLKVLEDKRVYYESSYYDPHEPNIPQYIKKIFEEGAPADFILIGATTRDQEEINPAIRSRCAEVFFEPLTPGAIQEILKQAAVKLGVELDQQVPGVISEYTIEGRKAISILADAYGLACYRSKTVESCRITLEDVLEVVQVSRLSPYVNCKVSSQGEVGKIFALGVMGFLGSVLENEAVAFPARNQGQGTIRFNDTAGSMAKDSVFNAASVIRKLTGEDLANYDLHVNVVGGGRIDGPSA
;
A
#
# COMPACT_ATOMS: atom_id res chain seq x y z
N VAL A 1 14.59 -26.63 -2.71
CA VAL A 1 13.58 -25.60 -3.00
C VAL A 1 14.08 -24.77 -4.18
N THR A 2 13.44 -24.92 -5.32
CA THR A 2 13.75 -24.09 -6.50
C THR A 2 13.43 -22.64 -6.18
N ASN A 3 14.43 -21.78 -6.23
CA ASN A 3 14.22 -20.34 -6.11
C ASN A 3 14.08 -19.75 -7.54
N PRO A 4 12.89 -19.39 -7.99
CA PRO A 4 12.70 -18.92 -9.35
C PRO A 4 13.44 -17.60 -9.63
N LEU A 5 13.71 -16.80 -8.61
CA LEU A 5 14.40 -15.52 -8.78
C LEU A 5 15.91 -15.73 -9.03
N LEU A 6 16.58 -16.46 -8.17
CA LEU A 6 18.04 -16.64 -8.23
C LEU A 6 18.47 -17.90 -9.00
N GLY A 7 17.54 -18.82 -9.19
CA GLY A 7 17.84 -20.13 -9.73
C GLY A 7 18.20 -21.16 -8.64
N SER A 8 18.59 -22.31 -9.08
CA SER A 8 18.92 -23.45 -8.19
C SER A 8 19.86 -24.42 -8.88
N VAL A 9 20.44 -25.33 -8.10
CA VAL A 9 21.15 -26.47 -8.66
C VAL A 9 20.26 -27.72 -8.51
N HIS A 10 20.13 -28.47 -9.58
CA HIS A 10 19.55 -29.79 -9.56
C HIS A 10 20.66 -30.81 -9.44
N ASP A 11 20.84 -31.35 -8.23
CA ASP A 11 21.79 -32.41 -8.00
C ASP A 11 21.37 -33.71 -8.70
N PRO A 12 22.28 -34.62 -9.03
CA PRO A 12 21.99 -35.82 -9.84
C PRO A 12 20.87 -36.71 -9.28
N ILE A 13 20.69 -36.68 -7.98
CA ILE A 13 19.65 -37.46 -7.27
C ILE A 13 18.29 -36.71 -7.21
N TYR A 14 18.23 -35.49 -7.73
CA TYR A 14 17.01 -34.67 -7.64
C TYR A 14 16.02 -35.05 -8.75
N GLN A 15 14.76 -35.26 -8.41
CA GLN A 15 13.71 -35.47 -9.41
C GLN A 15 13.58 -34.25 -10.33
N GLY A 16 13.89 -34.42 -11.60
CA GLY A 16 13.84 -33.37 -12.63
C GLY A 16 15.19 -32.94 -13.19
N ALA A 17 16.30 -33.50 -12.74
CA ALA A 17 17.57 -33.40 -13.47
C ALA A 17 17.46 -34.07 -14.85
N LYS A 18 18.17 -33.54 -15.85
CA LYS A 18 18.23 -34.19 -17.17
C LYS A 18 18.86 -35.57 -17.04
N ARG A 19 18.24 -36.57 -17.68
CA ARG A 19 18.62 -37.97 -17.53
C ARG A 19 20.10 -38.22 -17.82
N ASP A 20 20.62 -37.61 -18.89
CA ASP A 20 22.02 -37.77 -19.28
C ASP A 20 23.00 -37.20 -18.24
N LEU A 21 22.65 -36.09 -17.57
CA LEU A 21 23.46 -35.49 -16.51
C LEU A 21 23.29 -36.25 -15.18
N ALA A 22 22.09 -36.73 -14.90
CA ALA A 22 21.84 -37.55 -13.70
C ALA A 22 22.58 -38.88 -13.76
N GLU A 23 22.64 -39.56 -14.91
CA GLU A 23 23.36 -40.80 -15.13
C GLU A 23 24.88 -40.62 -15.04
N THR A 24 25.40 -39.43 -15.38
CA THR A 24 26.84 -39.10 -15.27
C THR A 24 27.22 -38.49 -13.92
N GLY A 25 26.26 -38.26 -13.02
CA GLY A 25 26.53 -37.68 -11.71
C GLY A 25 26.82 -36.18 -11.74
N VAL A 26 26.49 -35.47 -12.83
CA VAL A 26 26.74 -34.04 -13.01
C VAL A 26 25.61 -33.19 -12.48
N PRO A 27 25.86 -32.23 -11.56
CA PRO A 27 24.84 -31.27 -11.11
C PRO A 27 24.47 -30.30 -12.22
N GLU A 28 23.16 -30.05 -12.41
CA GLU A 28 22.62 -29.13 -13.41
C GLU A 28 22.25 -27.78 -12.79
N PRO A 29 22.96 -26.69 -13.11
CA PRO A 29 22.55 -25.35 -12.69
C PRO A 29 21.34 -24.89 -13.50
N LYS A 30 20.26 -24.50 -12.82
CA LYS A 30 19.09 -23.83 -13.41
C LYS A 30 19.16 -22.34 -13.12
N LEU A 31 19.28 -21.56 -14.18
CA LEU A 31 19.30 -20.11 -14.08
C LEU A 31 17.95 -19.57 -13.56
N GLY A 32 18.00 -18.46 -12.83
CA GLY A 32 16.83 -17.76 -12.34
C GLY A 32 16.56 -16.49 -13.12
N LEU A 33 15.46 -15.80 -12.78
CA LEU A 33 15.02 -14.57 -13.44
C LEU A 33 16.08 -13.46 -13.44
N VAL A 34 16.95 -13.40 -12.43
CA VAL A 34 18.06 -12.42 -12.38
C VAL A 34 19.07 -12.64 -13.51
N SER A 35 19.33 -13.89 -13.89
CA SER A 35 20.19 -14.22 -15.01
C SER A 35 19.50 -14.05 -16.36
N ASP A 36 18.19 -14.34 -16.41
CA ASP A 36 17.38 -14.09 -17.62
C ASP A 36 17.26 -12.59 -17.92
N ALA A 37 17.29 -11.75 -16.86
CA ALA A 37 17.26 -10.30 -16.99
C ALA A 37 18.63 -9.67 -17.33
N HIS A 38 19.69 -10.49 -17.51
CA HIS A 38 21.02 -9.97 -17.85
C HIS A 38 21.00 -9.08 -19.11
N GLY A 39 21.57 -7.89 -19.01
CA GLY A 39 21.54 -6.86 -20.06
C GLY A 39 20.21 -6.13 -20.21
N GLY A 40 19.23 -6.40 -19.36
CA GLY A 40 17.88 -5.86 -19.43
C GLY A 40 17.41 -5.25 -18.11
N VAL A 41 16.11 -5.41 -17.84
CA VAL A 41 15.42 -4.86 -16.66
C VAL A 41 14.72 -5.99 -15.91
N LEU A 42 14.89 -6.03 -14.59
CA LEU A 42 14.12 -6.88 -13.68
C LEU A 42 13.14 -6.02 -12.89
N PHE A 43 11.84 -6.22 -13.13
CA PHE A 43 10.80 -5.60 -12.35
C PHE A 43 10.32 -6.55 -11.26
N ILE A 44 10.32 -6.08 -10.01
CA ILE A 44 9.81 -6.83 -8.86
C ILE A 44 8.68 -6.02 -8.24
N ASP A 45 7.46 -6.55 -8.36
CA ASP A 45 6.30 -6.00 -7.67
C ASP A 45 6.30 -6.45 -6.22
N GLU A 46 5.90 -5.56 -5.32
CA GLU A 46 5.90 -5.76 -3.87
C GLU A 46 7.25 -6.27 -3.32
N ILE A 47 8.35 -5.59 -3.72
CA ILE A 47 9.71 -5.96 -3.28
C ILE A 47 9.86 -5.93 -1.75
N GLY A 48 9.05 -5.11 -1.06
CA GLY A 48 9.00 -5.04 0.41
C GLY A 48 8.47 -6.30 1.09
N GLU A 49 7.66 -7.12 0.37
CA GLU A 49 7.14 -8.40 0.88
C GLU A 49 8.13 -9.56 0.73
N MET A 50 9.24 -9.34 0.05
CA MET A 50 10.24 -10.37 -0.17
C MET A 50 10.92 -10.73 1.15
N ASP A 51 11.14 -12.03 1.39
CA ASP A 51 11.91 -12.55 2.53
C ASP A 51 13.28 -11.84 2.64
N TYR A 52 13.65 -11.46 3.86
CA TYR A 52 14.89 -10.75 4.15
C TYR A 52 16.16 -11.48 3.66
N ILE A 53 16.16 -12.81 3.75
CA ILE A 53 17.29 -13.63 3.24
C ILE A 53 17.39 -13.49 1.72
N LEU A 54 16.25 -13.48 1.04
CA LEU A 54 16.20 -13.33 -0.41
C LEU A 54 16.60 -11.92 -0.84
N GLN A 55 16.18 -10.89 -0.09
CA GLN A 55 16.62 -9.51 -0.30
C GLN A 55 18.15 -9.38 -0.20
N ASN A 56 18.77 -9.99 0.81
CA ASN A 56 20.23 -9.98 0.98
C ASN A 56 20.96 -10.70 -0.17
N LYS A 57 20.40 -11.82 -0.64
CA LYS A 57 20.95 -12.52 -1.81
C LYS A 57 20.83 -11.69 -3.08
N LEU A 58 19.71 -11.00 -3.27
CA LEU A 58 19.51 -10.08 -4.41
C LEU A 58 20.52 -8.93 -4.36
N LEU A 59 20.78 -8.37 -3.17
CA LEU A 59 21.82 -7.34 -2.98
C LEU A 59 23.18 -7.81 -3.44
N LYS A 60 23.56 -9.04 -3.07
CA LYS A 60 24.83 -9.63 -3.49
C LYS A 60 24.90 -9.76 -5.01
N VAL A 61 23.81 -10.16 -5.66
CA VAL A 61 23.74 -10.24 -7.13
C VAL A 61 23.91 -8.86 -7.78
N LEU A 62 23.28 -7.82 -7.21
CA LEU A 62 23.41 -6.45 -7.70
C LEU A 62 24.85 -5.90 -7.57
N GLU A 63 25.59 -6.32 -6.54
CA GLU A 63 26.99 -5.95 -6.32
C GLU A 63 27.93 -6.70 -7.26
N ASP A 64 27.81 -8.03 -7.28
CA ASP A 64 28.72 -8.92 -8.02
C ASP A 64 28.39 -9.01 -9.50
N LYS A 65 27.15 -8.63 -9.88
CA LYS A 65 26.59 -8.77 -11.24
C LYS A 65 26.59 -10.22 -11.73
N ARG A 66 26.61 -11.15 -10.81
CA ARG A 66 26.67 -12.59 -11.04
C ARG A 66 25.92 -13.35 -9.96
N VAL A 67 25.43 -14.54 -10.31
CA VAL A 67 24.87 -15.51 -9.38
C VAL A 67 25.83 -16.69 -9.29
N TYR A 68 26.25 -17.00 -8.08
CA TYR A 68 27.10 -18.16 -7.82
C TYR A 68 26.26 -19.35 -7.36
N TYR A 69 26.56 -20.51 -7.88
CA TYR A 69 25.91 -21.76 -7.54
C TYR A 69 26.89 -22.67 -6.82
N GLU A 70 26.41 -23.37 -5.82
CA GLU A 70 27.19 -24.33 -5.04
C GLU A 70 26.48 -25.67 -5.07
N SER A 71 27.25 -26.74 -5.26
CA SER A 71 26.80 -28.11 -5.16
C SER A 71 27.92 -28.98 -4.61
N SER A 72 27.58 -29.84 -3.65
CA SER A 72 28.52 -30.86 -3.13
C SER A 72 28.84 -31.95 -4.15
N TYR A 73 28.11 -32.02 -5.24
CA TYR A 73 28.32 -32.99 -6.33
C TYR A 73 29.17 -32.43 -7.46
N TYR A 74 29.57 -31.17 -7.40
CA TYR A 74 30.39 -30.54 -8.42
C TYR A 74 31.88 -30.83 -8.14
N ASP A 75 32.55 -31.54 -9.08
CA ASP A 75 34.00 -31.74 -9.08
C ASP A 75 34.60 -31.07 -10.34
N PRO A 76 35.42 -30.00 -10.20
CA PRO A 76 36.03 -29.34 -11.33
C PRO A 76 36.97 -30.24 -12.18
N HIS A 77 37.46 -31.31 -11.60
CA HIS A 77 38.38 -32.26 -12.25
C HIS A 77 37.67 -33.38 -13.06
N GLU A 78 36.35 -33.48 -12.91
CA GLU A 78 35.57 -34.50 -13.65
C GLU A 78 35.59 -34.18 -15.17
N PRO A 79 36.11 -35.07 -16.03
CA PRO A 79 36.29 -34.82 -17.45
C PRO A 79 34.96 -34.73 -18.23
N ASN A 80 33.90 -35.37 -17.70
CA ASN A 80 32.60 -35.49 -18.37
C ASN A 80 31.68 -34.29 -18.16
N ILE A 81 32.09 -33.32 -17.32
CA ILE A 81 31.29 -32.14 -17.12
C ILE A 81 31.31 -31.20 -18.31
N PRO A 82 30.16 -30.85 -18.92
CA PRO A 82 30.10 -29.91 -20.02
C PRO A 82 30.73 -28.56 -19.66
N GLN A 83 31.47 -27.98 -20.62
CA GLN A 83 32.26 -26.77 -20.39
C GLN A 83 31.39 -25.55 -19.93
N TYR A 84 30.13 -25.46 -20.38
CA TYR A 84 29.22 -24.42 -19.97
C TYR A 84 28.82 -24.55 -18.47
N ILE A 85 28.69 -25.78 -17.96
CA ILE A 85 28.42 -26.05 -16.56
C ILE A 85 29.63 -25.65 -15.70
N LYS A 86 30.84 -26.06 -16.09
CA LYS A 86 32.08 -25.64 -15.41
C LYS A 86 32.16 -24.13 -15.30
N LYS A 87 31.91 -23.42 -16.39
CA LYS A 87 31.94 -21.96 -16.40
C LYS A 87 30.93 -21.32 -15.45
N ILE A 88 29.71 -21.88 -15.34
CA ILE A 88 28.69 -21.37 -14.42
C ILE A 88 29.08 -21.58 -12.95
N PHE A 89 29.67 -22.74 -12.60
CA PHE A 89 30.12 -23.00 -11.23
C PHE A 89 31.36 -22.18 -10.85
N GLU A 90 32.30 -22.00 -11.76
CA GLU A 90 33.58 -21.32 -11.50
C GLU A 90 33.46 -19.80 -11.57
N GLU A 91 32.77 -19.27 -12.59
CA GLU A 91 32.66 -17.83 -12.85
C GLU A 91 31.33 -17.24 -12.35
N GLY A 92 30.34 -18.06 -12.03
CA GLY A 92 28.95 -17.62 -11.79
C GLY A 92 28.18 -17.32 -13.08
N ALA A 93 26.87 -17.37 -13.00
CA ALA A 93 25.99 -16.96 -14.08
C ALA A 93 25.90 -15.42 -14.15
N PRO A 94 25.98 -14.79 -15.32
CA PRO A 94 25.91 -13.35 -15.46
C PRO A 94 24.50 -12.83 -15.08
N ALA A 95 24.44 -11.72 -14.34
CA ALA A 95 23.22 -11.11 -13.86
C ALA A 95 23.40 -9.59 -13.69
N ASP A 96 23.85 -8.91 -14.73
CA ASP A 96 23.94 -7.43 -14.77
C ASP A 96 22.65 -6.87 -15.37
N PHE A 97 21.79 -6.27 -14.56
CA PHE A 97 20.48 -5.78 -14.94
C PHE A 97 20.12 -4.50 -14.18
N ILE A 98 19.13 -3.76 -14.66
CA ILE A 98 18.53 -2.65 -13.95
C ILE A 98 17.39 -3.20 -13.08
N LEU A 99 17.45 -2.97 -11.76
CA LEU A 99 16.36 -3.33 -10.86
C LEU A 99 15.33 -2.21 -10.79
N ILE A 100 14.07 -2.56 -10.98
CA ILE A 100 12.93 -1.70 -10.68
C ILE A 100 12.07 -2.44 -9.65
N GLY A 101 11.97 -1.87 -8.44
CA GLY A 101 11.12 -2.40 -7.38
C GLY A 101 9.92 -1.51 -7.12
N ALA A 102 8.74 -2.10 -7.02
CA ALA A 102 7.54 -1.41 -6.53
C ALA A 102 7.15 -1.97 -5.16
N THR A 103 6.59 -1.14 -4.30
CA THR A 103 6.13 -1.53 -2.97
C THR A 103 5.07 -0.58 -2.45
N THR A 104 4.18 -1.12 -1.63
CA THR A 104 3.18 -0.35 -0.86
C THR A 104 3.63 -0.10 0.58
N ARG A 105 4.77 -0.65 1.00
CA ARG A 105 5.31 -0.50 2.35
C ARG A 105 5.96 0.85 2.57
N ASP A 106 5.97 1.29 3.83
CA ASP A 106 6.67 2.49 4.25
C ASP A 106 8.19 2.33 4.08
N GLN A 107 8.88 3.44 3.89
CA GLN A 107 10.34 3.47 3.67
C GLN A 107 11.12 2.74 4.77
N GLU A 108 10.66 2.83 6.01
CA GLU A 108 11.32 2.26 7.18
C GLU A 108 11.25 0.71 7.20
N GLU A 109 10.28 0.14 6.51
CA GLU A 109 10.07 -1.31 6.43
C GLU A 109 10.88 -1.98 5.32
N ILE A 110 11.45 -1.19 4.41
CA ILE A 110 12.26 -1.70 3.29
C ILE A 110 13.73 -1.78 3.71
N ASN A 111 14.39 -2.85 3.31
CA ASN A 111 15.82 -3.04 3.60
C ASN A 111 16.65 -1.80 3.21
N PRO A 112 17.30 -1.12 4.17
CA PRO A 112 18.06 0.09 3.89
C PRO A 112 19.17 -0.09 2.85
N ALA A 113 19.73 -1.31 2.73
CA ALA A 113 20.76 -1.61 1.76
C ALA A 113 20.24 -1.65 0.32
N ILE A 114 18.98 -2.06 0.10
CA ILE A 114 18.32 -1.95 -1.21
C ILE A 114 18.06 -0.48 -1.52
N ARG A 115 17.46 0.25 -0.57
CA ARG A 115 17.14 1.67 -0.75
C ARG A 115 18.35 2.51 -1.12
N SER A 116 19.48 2.31 -0.44
CA SER A 116 20.70 3.09 -0.69
C SER A 116 21.27 2.90 -2.11
N ARG A 117 20.83 1.89 -2.84
CA ARG A 117 21.26 1.58 -4.22
C ARG A 117 20.24 1.93 -5.28
N CYS A 118 19.07 2.40 -4.88
CA CYS A 118 17.97 2.75 -5.77
C CYS A 118 17.67 4.24 -5.71
N ALA A 119 17.22 4.81 -6.82
CA ALA A 119 16.54 6.09 -6.81
C ALA A 119 15.09 5.88 -6.34
N GLU A 120 14.65 6.67 -5.36
CA GLU A 120 13.29 6.55 -4.83
C GLU A 120 12.34 7.47 -5.58
N VAL A 121 11.21 6.94 -6.00
CA VAL A 121 10.12 7.67 -6.66
C VAL A 121 8.84 7.43 -5.87
N PHE A 122 8.22 8.49 -5.41
CA PHE A 122 6.98 8.43 -4.66
C PHE A 122 5.79 8.74 -5.55
N PHE A 123 4.76 7.91 -5.43
CA PHE A 123 3.49 8.13 -6.09
C PHE A 123 2.49 8.66 -5.08
N GLU A 124 1.92 9.81 -5.39
CA GLU A 124 0.84 10.38 -4.60
C GLU A 124 -0.50 9.71 -4.91
N PRO A 125 -1.44 9.71 -3.95
CA PRO A 125 -2.82 9.29 -4.20
C PRO A 125 -3.42 10.07 -5.35
N LEU A 126 -4.30 9.40 -6.11
CA LEU A 126 -4.98 10.05 -7.23
C LEU A 126 -5.93 11.14 -6.73
N THR A 127 -5.90 12.28 -7.39
CA THR A 127 -6.87 13.35 -7.14
C THR A 127 -8.25 12.95 -7.66
N PRO A 128 -9.35 13.52 -7.12
CA PRO A 128 -10.69 13.26 -7.66
C PRO A 128 -10.79 13.53 -9.16
N GLY A 129 -10.11 14.57 -9.66
CA GLY A 129 -10.06 14.88 -11.09
C GLY A 129 -9.36 13.79 -11.91
N ALA A 130 -8.26 13.22 -11.39
CA ALA A 130 -7.56 12.10 -12.03
C ALA A 130 -8.44 10.84 -12.06
N ILE A 131 -9.16 10.54 -10.99
CA ILE A 131 -10.12 9.43 -10.95
C ILE A 131 -11.22 9.62 -12.00
N GLN A 132 -11.79 10.81 -12.09
CA GLN A 132 -12.83 11.10 -13.10
C GLN A 132 -12.32 10.92 -14.53
N GLU A 133 -11.08 11.31 -14.80
CA GLU A 133 -10.47 11.12 -16.12
C GLU A 133 -10.25 9.64 -16.43
N ILE A 134 -9.77 8.85 -15.48
CA ILE A 134 -9.62 7.39 -15.61
C ILE A 134 -10.97 6.74 -15.93
N LEU A 135 -12.04 7.14 -15.24
CA LEU A 135 -13.39 6.61 -15.47
C LEU A 135 -13.93 6.94 -16.86
N LYS A 136 -13.71 8.16 -17.34
CA LYS A 136 -14.09 8.57 -18.70
C LYS A 136 -13.35 7.73 -19.75
N GLN A 137 -12.04 7.56 -19.58
CA GLN A 137 -11.24 6.73 -20.48
C GLN A 137 -11.67 5.26 -20.44
N ALA A 138 -12.01 4.73 -19.26
CA ALA A 138 -12.52 3.37 -19.12
C ALA A 138 -13.86 3.20 -19.83
N ALA A 139 -14.79 4.16 -19.71
CA ALA A 139 -16.06 4.14 -20.40
C ALA A 139 -15.92 4.15 -21.93
N VAL A 140 -15.00 4.95 -22.46
CA VAL A 140 -14.67 4.96 -23.90
C VAL A 140 -14.17 3.59 -24.36
N LYS A 141 -13.28 2.96 -23.58
CA LYS A 141 -12.76 1.60 -23.89
C LYS A 141 -13.85 0.53 -23.84
N LEU A 142 -14.83 0.68 -22.94
CA LEU A 142 -15.97 -0.21 -22.82
C LEU A 142 -17.05 0.06 -23.89
N GLY A 143 -16.98 1.20 -24.56
CA GLY A 143 -18.01 1.62 -25.53
C GLY A 143 -19.36 1.97 -24.89
N VAL A 144 -19.35 2.50 -23.64
CA VAL A 144 -20.55 2.83 -22.87
C VAL A 144 -20.66 4.31 -22.61
N GLU A 145 -21.90 4.79 -22.52
CA GLU A 145 -22.18 6.17 -22.10
C GLU A 145 -22.28 6.27 -20.58
N LEU A 146 -21.76 7.35 -20.02
CA LEU A 146 -21.88 7.68 -18.60
C LEU A 146 -22.78 8.88 -18.41
N ASP A 147 -23.62 8.85 -17.39
CA ASP A 147 -24.23 10.07 -16.88
C ASP A 147 -23.15 11.03 -16.39
N GLN A 148 -23.37 12.31 -16.60
CA GLN A 148 -22.38 13.38 -16.30
C GLN A 148 -21.91 13.37 -14.83
N GLN A 149 -22.77 12.94 -13.92
CA GLN A 149 -22.48 12.90 -12.48
C GLN A 149 -21.72 11.65 -12.02
N VAL A 150 -21.75 10.57 -12.79
CA VAL A 150 -21.16 9.28 -12.43
C VAL A 150 -19.68 9.36 -12.08
N PRO A 151 -18.80 9.98 -12.89
CA PRO A 151 -17.39 10.06 -12.53
C PRO A 151 -17.15 10.87 -11.25
N GLY A 152 -17.93 11.92 -11.02
CA GLY A 152 -17.86 12.74 -9.81
C GLY A 152 -18.19 11.93 -8.57
N VAL A 153 -19.32 11.24 -8.58
CA VAL A 153 -19.78 10.42 -7.45
C VAL A 153 -18.79 9.30 -7.14
N ILE A 154 -18.32 8.53 -8.14
CA ILE A 154 -17.34 7.47 -7.88
C ILE A 154 -16.06 8.03 -7.25
N SER A 155 -15.60 9.21 -7.67
CA SER A 155 -14.41 9.86 -7.12
C SER A 155 -14.55 10.28 -5.64
N GLU A 156 -15.77 10.33 -5.10
CA GLU A 156 -16.01 10.55 -3.66
C GLU A 156 -15.79 9.29 -2.82
N TYR A 157 -15.83 8.10 -3.43
CA TYR A 157 -15.74 6.81 -2.73
C TYR A 157 -14.38 6.13 -2.84
N THR A 158 -13.47 6.65 -3.64
CA THR A 158 -12.13 6.06 -3.76
C THR A 158 -11.10 7.04 -4.31
N ILE A 159 -9.86 6.84 -3.87
CA ILE A 159 -8.65 7.50 -4.40
C ILE A 159 -7.80 6.54 -5.23
N GLU A 160 -8.26 5.29 -5.39
CA GLU A 160 -7.56 4.23 -6.10
C GLU A 160 -8.19 4.00 -7.47
N GLY A 161 -7.39 4.12 -8.54
CA GLY A 161 -7.87 3.90 -9.91
C GLY A 161 -8.45 2.50 -10.14
N ARG A 162 -7.85 1.46 -9.56
CA ARG A 162 -8.34 0.08 -9.67
C ARG A 162 -9.73 -0.09 -9.06
N LYS A 163 -9.93 0.45 -7.86
CA LYS A 163 -11.22 0.41 -7.17
C LYS A 163 -12.28 1.24 -7.91
N ALA A 164 -11.90 2.40 -8.46
CA ALA A 164 -12.79 3.20 -9.27
C ALA A 164 -13.30 2.44 -10.51
N ILE A 165 -12.39 1.75 -11.21
CA ILE A 165 -12.76 0.90 -12.36
C ILE A 165 -13.64 -0.27 -11.93
N SER A 166 -13.38 -0.88 -10.76
CA SER A 166 -14.24 -1.96 -10.24
C SER A 166 -15.67 -1.48 -9.98
N ILE A 167 -15.83 -0.32 -9.32
CA ILE A 167 -17.16 0.29 -9.09
C ILE A 167 -17.87 0.55 -10.42
N LEU A 168 -17.14 1.09 -11.42
CA LEU A 168 -17.69 1.33 -12.75
C LEU A 168 -18.12 0.04 -13.44
N ALA A 169 -17.31 -1.02 -13.34
CA ALA A 169 -17.62 -2.32 -13.94
C ALA A 169 -18.84 -2.98 -13.29
N ASP A 170 -18.99 -2.87 -11.97
CA ASP A 170 -20.15 -3.37 -11.25
C ASP A 170 -21.41 -2.58 -11.65
N ALA A 171 -21.33 -1.25 -11.75
CA ALA A 171 -22.43 -0.41 -12.24
C ALA A 171 -22.82 -0.73 -13.70
N TYR A 172 -21.83 -1.01 -14.54
CA TYR A 172 -22.07 -1.49 -15.91
C TYR A 172 -22.82 -2.83 -15.92
N GLY A 173 -22.41 -3.76 -15.08
CA GLY A 173 -23.11 -5.05 -14.94
C GLY A 173 -24.58 -4.87 -14.55
N LEU A 174 -24.87 -3.97 -13.60
CA LEU A 174 -26.25 -3.63 -13.19
C LEU A 174 -27.04 -2.98 -14.33
N ALA A 175 -26.46 -2.01 -15.01
CA ALA A 175 -27.09 -1.32 -16.13
C ALA A 175 -27.44 -2.30 -17.26
N CYS A 176 -26.54 -3.23 -17.61
CA CYS A 176 -26.81 -4.29 -18.58
C CYS A 176 -27.89 -5.26 -18.13
N TYR A 177 -27.91 -5.62 -16.86
CA TYR A 177 -28.94 -6.50 -16.29
C TYR A 177 -30.34 -5.86 -16.38
N ARG A 178 -30.43 -4.56 -16.10
CA ARG A 178 -31.69 -3.79 -16.18
C ARG A 178 -32.18 -3.60 -17.62
N SER A 179 -31.27 -3.24 -18.52
CA SER A 179 -31.61 -2.94 -19.92
C SER A 179 -31.91 -4.19 -20.75
N LYS A 180 -31.49 -5.38 -20.28
CA LYS A 180 -31.52 -6.66 -21.00
C LYS A 180 -30.81 -6.63 -22.36
N THR A 181 -30.02 -5.60 -22.64
CA THR A 181 -29.26 -5.43 -23.88
C THR A 181 -27.86 -4.97 -23.54
N VAL A 182 -26.87 -5.49 -24.27
CA VAL A 182 -25.44 -5.13 -24.08
C VAL A 182 -25.03 -3.98 -25.03
N GLU A 183 -25.77 -3.82 -26.15
CA GLU A 183 -25.36 -2.97 -27.28
C GLU A 183 -25.59 -1.46 -27.10
N SER A 184 -26.34 -1.02 -26.07
CA SER A 184 -26.57 0.40 -25.80
C SER A 184 -26.76 0.68 -24.32
N CYS A 185 -25.81 0.19 -23.52
CA CYS A 185 -25.89 0.33 -22.08
C CYS A 185 -25.37 1.72 -21.68
N ARG A 186 -26.20 2.48 -20.96
CA ARG A 186 -25.81 3.73 -20.32
C ARG A 186 -25.75 3.51 -18.82
N ILE A 187 -24.65 3.90 -18.22
CA ILE A 187 -24.47 3.79 -16.78
C ILE A 187 -25.06 5.06 -16.14
N THR A 188 -26.06 4.87 -15.31
CA THR A 188 -26.76 5.96 -14.62
C THR A 188 -26.21 6.19 -13.23
N LEU A 189 -26.54 7.34 -12.66
CA LEU A 189 -26.20 7.62 -11.25
C LEU A 189 -26.82 6.59 -10.30
N GLU A 190 -28.02 6.12 -10.61
CA GLU A 190 -28.77 5.15 -9.80
C GLU A 190 -28.05 3.80 -9.71
N ASP A 191 -27.45 3.35 -10.83
CA ASP A 191 -26.64 2.11 -10.86
C ASP A 191 -25.42 2.22 -9.95
N VAL A 192 -24.74 3.36 -9.96
CA VAL A 192 -23.56 3.60 -9.09
C VAL A 192 -23.97 3.66 -7.61
N LEU A 193 -25.06 4.37 -7.29
CA LEU A 193 -25.52 4.47 -5.91
C LEU A 193 -25.94 3.11 -5.35
N GLU A 194 -26.55 2.24 -6.15
CA GLU A 194 -26.87 0.88 -5.75
C GLU A 194 -25.62 0.05 -5.50
N VAL A 195 -24.63 0.10 -6.39
CA VAL A 195 -23.32 -0.56 -6.18
C VAL A 195 -22.68 -0.11 -4.89
N VAL A 196 -22.61 1.20 -4.66
CA VAL A 196 -22.04 1.78 -3.45
C VAL A 196 -22.77 1.30 -2.19
N GLN A 197 -24.08 1.24 -2.23
CA GLN A 197 -24.92 0.78 -1.12
C GLN A 197 -24.74 -0.72 -0.85
N VAL A 198 -24.81 -1.56 -1.87
CA VAL A 198 -24.64 -3.01 -1.75
C VAL A 198 -23.23 -3.37 -1.29
N SER A 199 -22.22 -2.68 -1.79
CA SER A 199 -20.83 -2.86 -1.42
C SER A 199 -20.48 -2.19 -0.08
N ARG A 200 -21.42 -1.51 0.56
CA ARG A 200 -21.24 -0.77 1.84
C ARG A 200 -20.04 0.16 1.81
N LEU A 201 -19.81 0.83 0.69
CA LEU A 201 -18.75 1.79 0.56
C LEU A 201 -19.12 3.07 1.32
N SER A 202 -18.18 3.59 2.09
CA SER A 202 -18.30 4.91 2.71
C SER A 202 -17.58 5.93 1.84
N PRO A 203 -18.16 7.13 1.62
CA PRO A 203 -17.44 8.17 0.91
C PRO A 203 -16.17 8.53 1.67
N TYR A 204 -15.13 8.85 0.95
CA TYR A 204 -13.97 9.53 1.52
C TYR A 204 -14.45 10.88 2.01
N VAL A 205 -14.56 10.99 3.32
CA VAL A 205 -15.18 12.16 3.95
C VAL A 205 -14.34 13.39 3.63
N ASN A 206 -14.79 14.15 2.67
CA ASN A 206 -14.44 15.56 2.62
C ASN A 206 -15.19 16.23 3.75
N CYS A 207 -14.61 16.30 4.95
CA CYS A 207 -15.12 17.17 5.99
C CYS A 207 -15.15 18.57 5.43
N LYS A 208 -16.35 19.03 5.06
CA LYS A 208 -16.55 20.42 4.67
C LYS A 208 -16.44 21.22 5.97
N VAL A 209 -15.33 21.92 6.10
CA VAL A 209 -15.17 22.88 7.18
C VAL A 209 -16.33 23.86 7.11
N SER A 210 -17.04 24.06 8.23
CA SER A 210 -18.09 25.05 8.32
C SER A 210 -17.54 26.43 8.00
N SER A 211 -18.27 27.23 7.22
CA SER A 211 -17.90 28.61 6.91
C SER A 211 -18.01 29.55 8.10
N GLN A 212 -18.65 29.11 9.17
CA GLN A 212 -18.82 29.86 10.42
C GLN A 212 -18.12 29.12 11.55
N GLY A 213 -17.35 29.87 12.34
CA GLY A 213 -16.72 29.34 13.56
C GLY A 213 -17.81 28.98 14.61
N GLU A 214 -17.71 27.79 15.16
CA GLU A 214 -18.57 27.30 16.24
C GLU A 214 -17.73 27.15 17.50
N VAL A 215 -18.29 27.60 18.65
CA VAL A 215 -17.64 27.44 19.94
C VAL A 215 -17.66 25.96 20.33
N GLY A 216 -16.51 25.43 20.74
CA GLY A 216 -16.39 24.03 21.11
C GLY A 216 -16.12 23.08 19.94
N LYS A 217 -15.88 23.58 18.73
CA LYS A 217 -15.58 22.79 17.56
C LYS A 217 -14.29 23.26 16.90
N ILE A 218 -13.40 22.32 16.55
CA ILE A 218 -12.16 22.58 15.85
C ILE A 218 -11.86 21.43 14.88
N PHE A 219 -11.24 21.77 13.76
CA PHE A 219 -10.76 20.81 12.79
C PHE A 219 -9.26 20.58 13.00
N ALA A 220 -8.89 19.34 13.29
CA ALA A 220 -7.51 18.89 13.37
C ALA A 220 -7.09 18.21 12.06
N LEU A 221 -5.79 18.23 11.78
CA LEU A 221 -5.21 17.50 10.65
C LEU A 221 -4.68 16.16 11.17
N GLY A 222 -5.12 15.08 10.57
CA GLY A 222 -4.65 13.73 10.83
C GLY A 222 -3.96 13.16 9.59
N VAL A 223 -3.10 12.16 9.82
CA VAL A 223 -2.48 11.36 8.76
C VAL A 223 -2.89 9.91 8.96
N MET A 224 -3.37 9.26 7.91
CA MET A 224 -3.73 7.85 7.89
C MET A 224 -3.00 7.19 6.71
N GLY A 225 -1.88 6.51 7.01
CA GLY A 225 -0.95 6.07 5.98
C GLY A 225 -0.36 7.28 5.24
N PHE A 226 -0.53 7.34 3.92
CA PHE A 226 -0.05 8.45 3.08
C PHE A 226 -1.08 9.57 2.87
N LEU A 227 -2.24 9.49 3.52
CA LEU A 227 -3.34 10.42 3.32
C LEU A 227 -3.47 11.37 4.50
N GLY A 228 -3.52 12.67 4.16
CA GLY A 228 -4.00 13.69 5.08
C GLY A 228 -5.53 13.60 5.23
N SER A 229 -6.02 13.70 6.44
CA SER A 229 -7.44 13.75 6.76
C SER A 229 -7.74 14.94 7.66
N VAL A 230 -8.95 15.47 7.53
CA VAL A 230 -9.46 16.48 8.44
C VAL A 230 -10.33 15.78 9.47
N LEU A 231 -10.01 15.97 10.74
CA LEU A 231 -10.72 15.39 11.88
C LEU A 231 -11.48 16.48 12.60
N GLU A 232 -12.76 16.25 12.85
CA GLU A 232 -13.56 17.18 13.62
C GLU A 232 -13.47 16.83 15.11
N ASN A 233 -13.03 17.79 15.92
CA ASN A 233 -12.98 17.67 17.37
C ASN A 233 -14.04 18.58 17.98
N GLU A 234 -14.88 18.02 18.85
CA GLU A 234 -15.90 18.74 19.59
C GLU A 234 -15.57 18.69 21.08
N ALA A 235 -15.72 19.80 21.75
CA ALA A 235 -15.55 19.88 23.19
C ALA A 235 -16.67 20.69 23.82
N VAL A 236 -17.25 20.17 24.91
CA VAL A 236 -18.26 20.87 25.72
C VAL A 236 -17.82 20.86 27.18
N ALA A 237 -17.88 22.03 27.78
CA ALA A 237 -17.54 22.22 29.19
C ALA A 237 -18.79 22.55 30.03
N PHE A 238 -18.94 21.89 31.15
CA PHE A 238 -19.98 22.18 32.14
C PHE A 238 -19.32 22.48 33.50
N PRO A 239 -19.89 23.36 34.33
CA PRO A 239 -19.40 23.55 35.69
C PRO A 239 -19.38 22.21 36.46
N ALA A 240 -18.27 21.88 37.06
CA ALA A 240 -18.16 20.68 37.91
C ALA A 240 -19.09 20.75 39.10
N ARG A 241 -19.64 19.61 39.52
CA ARG A 241 -20.51 19.55 40.73
C ARG A 241 -19.81 20.05 41.99
N ASN A 242 -18.52 19.70 42.12
CA ASN A 242 -17.67 20.15 43.22
C ASN A 242 -16.48 20.91 42.64
N GLN A 243 -16.19 22.07 43.15
CA GLN A 243 -15.08 22.91 42.71
C GLN A 243 -13.76 22.16 42.89
N GLY A 244 -12.93 22.13 41.84
CA GLY A 244 -11.65 21.43 41.83
C GLY A 244 -11.74 19.91 41.59
N GLN A 245 -12.92 19.34 41.31
CA GLN A 245 -13.12 17.91 41.06
C GLN A 245 -13.70 17.62 39.67
N GLY A 246 -13.52 18.54 38.74
CA GLY A 246 -13.91 18.35 37.34
C GLY A 246 -13.17 17.21 36.66
N THR A 247 -13.83 16.58 35.69
CA THR A 247 -13.32 15.41 34.98
C THR A 247 -13.26 15.68 33.49
N ILE A 248 -12.23 15.12 32.82
CA ILE A 248 -12.15 15.13 31.38
C ILE A 248 -12.54 13.75 30.87
N ARG A 249 -13.55 13.69 30.03
CA ARG A 249 -14.03 12.45 29.40
C ARG A 249 -13.81 12.49 27.90
N PHE A 250 -13.37 11.38 27.35
CA PHE A 250 -13.17 11.17 25.93
C PHE A 250 -14.07 10.08 25.40
N ASN A 251 -14.40 10.13 24.13
CA ASN A 251 -14.96 8.97 23.44
C ASN A 251 -13.87 7.89 23.24
N ASP A 252 -14.30 6.66 22.90
CA ASP A 252 -13.41 5.50 22.77
C ASP A 252 -12.44 5.58 21.58
N THR A 253 -12.64 6.55 20.68
CA THR A 253 -11.77 6.75 19.52
C THR A 253 -10.47 7.47 19.87
N ALA A 254 -10.39 8.18 21.00
CA ALA A 254 -9.20 8.90 21.43
C ALA A 254 -8.16 7.98 22.08
N GLY A 255 -6.96 7.91 21.50
CA GLY A 255 -5.81 7.19 22.04
C GLY A 255 -5.13 7.91 23.21
N SER A 256 -4.04 7.35 23.72
CA SER A 256 -3.33 7.88 24.88
C SER A 256 -2.67 9.23 24.59
N MET A 257 -2.05 9.39 23.44
CA MET A 257 -1.38 10.64 23.04
C MET A 257 -2.38 11.79 22.85
N ALA A 258 -3.58 11.50 22.30
CA ALA A 258 -4.65 12.48 22.19
C ALA A 258 -5.13 12.96 23.56
N LYS A 259 -5.24 12.05 24.53
CA LYS A 259 -5.60 12.38 25.93
C LYS A 259 -4.55 13.25 26.60
N ASP A 260 -3.27 12.94 26.40
CA ASP A 260 -2.16 13.75 26.92
C ASP A 260 -2.10 15.15 26.29
N SER A 261 -2.44 15.27 25.01
CA SER A 261 -2.52 16.55 24.30
C SER A 261 -3.59 17.46 24.92
N VAL A 262 -4.76 16.94 25.26
CA VAL A 262 -5.82 17.71 25.92
C VAL A 262 -5.41 18.11 27.34
N PHE A 263 -4.72 17.25 28.07
CA PHE A 263 -4.18 17.58 29.39
C PHE A 263 -3.17 18.73 29.32
N ASN A 264 -2.28 18.71 28.32
CA ASN A 264 -1.34 19.79 28.08
C ASN A 264 -2.06 21.10 27.70
N ALA A 265 -3.07 21.01 26.83
CA ALA A 265 -3.90 22.16 26.45
C ALA A 265 -4.62 22.78 27.68
N ALA A 266 -5.14 21.95 28.60
CA ALA A 266 -5.72 22.41 29.84
C ALA A 266 -4.73 23.25 30.66
N SER A 267 -3.49 22.82 30.75
CA SER A 267 -2.42 23.54 31.45
C SER A 267 -2.08 24.88 30.79
N VAL A 268 -2.12 24.94 29.46
CA VAL A 268 -1.91 26.19 28.71
C VAL A 268 -3.07 27.16 28.92
N ILE A 269 -4.33 26.69 28.88
CA ILE A 269 -5.51 27.50 29.13
C ILE A 269 -5.43 28.11 30.52
N ARG A 270 -5.13 27.31 31.53
CA ARG A 270 -4.94 27.81 32.91
C ARG A 270 -3.89 28.92 33.01
N LYS A 271 -2.77 28.77 32.29
CA LYS A 271 -1.70 29.77 32.24
C LYS A 271 -2.14 31.07 31.59
N LEU A 272 -2.93 31.00 30.53
CA LEU A 272 -3.34 32.16 29.73
C LEU A 272 -4.51 32.90 30.30
N THR A 273 -5.52 32.19 30.82
CA THR A 273 -6.80 32.76 31.28
C THR A 273 -6.93 32.86 32.79
N GLY A 274 -6.11 32.12 33.55
CA GLY A 274 -6.27 31.93 34.97
C GLY A 274 -7.38 30.94 35.37
N GLU A 275 -8.16 30.44 34.40
CA GLU A 275 -9.22 29.48 34.60
C GLU A 275 -8.67 28.07 34.82
N ASP A 276 -9.11 27.42 35.90
CA ASP A 276 -8.71 26.03 36.16
C ASP A 276 -9.76 25.06 35.61
N LEU A 277 -9.39 24.26 34.62
CA LEU A 277 -10.30 23.26 34.05
C LEU A 277 -10.71 22.18 35.04
N ALA A 278 -10.06 22.07 36.20
CA ALA A 278 -10.56 21.24 37.31
C ALA A 278 -11.90 21.72 37.87
N ASN A 279 -12.33 22.94 37.57
CA ASN A 279 -13.65 23.45 37.94
C ASN A 279 -14.77 23.08 36.94
N TYR A 280 -14.43 22.36 35.89
CA TYR A 280 -15.33 22.01 34.80
C TYR A 280 -15.29 20.50 34.51
N ASP A 281 -16.44 19.93 34.17
CA ASP A 281 -16.52 18.63 33.50
C ASP A 281 -16.42 18.88 32.00
N LEU A 282 -15.36 18.34 31.37
CA LEU A 282 -15.07 18.51 29.95
C LEU A 282 -15.37 17.21 29.24
N HIS A 283 -16.20 17.26 28.20
CA HIS A 283 -16.43 16.15 27.30
C HIS A 283 -15.77 16.48 25.97
N VAL A 284 -14.84 15.63 25.53
CA VAL A 284 -14.12 15.75 24.25
C VAL A 284 -14.51 14.59 23.37
N ASN A 285 -15.03 14.92 22.19
CA ASN A 285 -15.41 13.97 21.16
C ASN A 285 -14.55 14.17 19.93
N VAL A 286 -13.78 13.16 19.57
CA VAL A 286 -13.01 13.15 18.32
C VAL A 286 -13.83 12.39 17.30
N VAL A 287 -14.35 13.13 16.29
CA VAL A 287 -15.22 12.57 15.27
C VAL A 287 -14.36 12.00 14.15
N GLY A 288 -14.34 10.68 14.04
CA GLY A 288 -13.61 9.95 13.01
C GLY A 288 -13.90 8.47 13.09
N GLY A 289 -13.88 7.79 11.97
CA GLY A 289 -14.27 6.36 11.87
C GLY A 289 -13.28 5.35 12.45
N GLY A 290 -12.16 5.78 13.06
CA GLY A 290 -11.10 4.90 13.56
C GLY A 290 -10.45 5.42 14.84
N ARG A 291 -9.57 4.62 15.44
CA ARG A 291 -8.78 5.02 16.60
C ARG A 291 -7.78 6.11 16.19
N ILE A 292 -7.88 7.25 16.85
CA ILE A 292 -7.03 8.42 16.61
C ILE A 292 -6.05 8.52 17.77
N ASP A 293 -4.76 8.47 17.44
CA ASP A 293 -3.69 8.60 18.42
C ASP A 293 -2.52 9.39 17.82
N GLY A 294 -2.31 10.61 18.30
CA GLY A 294 -1.25 11.48 17.80
C GLY A 294 -1.12 12.76 18.59
N PRO A 295 0.03 13.45 18.52
CA PRO A 295 0.34 14.64 19.30
C PRO A 295 -0.42 15.90 18.82
N SER A 296 -1.06 15.84 17.66
CA SER A 296 -1.80 16.96 17.04
C SER A 296 -3.32 16.87 17.24
N ALA A 297 -3.78 15.94 18.07
CA ALA A 297 -5.19 15.78 18.40
C ALA A 297 -5.66 16.82 19.44
#